data_4af664d1a88afe7dd6f7e143c630c764
#
_entry.id   4af664d1a88afe7dd6f7e143c630c764
#
_cell.length_a   1.000
_cell.length_b   1.000
_cell.length_c   1.000
_cell.angle_alpha   90.00
_cell.angle_beta   90.00
_cell.angle_gamma   90.00
#
_symmetry.space_group_name_H-M   'P 1'
#
loop_
_entity.id
_entity.type
_entity.pdbx_description
1 polymer ?
#
loop_
_entity_poly.entity_id
_entity_poly.type
_entity_poly.pdbx_seq_one_letter_code
_entity_poly.pdbx_strand_id
1 'polypeptide(L)'
;MKRLVIAEKPSVGMSIASVLGVRDRKDGYIEGLDYIVSWGFGHLAELANADTYDEKYAKWRYDDLPIVPANWKYKIPRDKYSQFETLKKLMNREDVSDVINACDAGREGELIFRNIYQMAGCKKPICRLWISSMEDSAIEQGFRELRDGKEYDNLFAAARCREWADWL
;
A
#
# COMPACT_ATOMS: atom_id res chain seq x y z
N MET A 1 11.39 11.30 -15.96
CA MET A 1 11.07 10.54 -14.72
C MET A 1 9.59 10.68 -14.41
N LYS A 2 8.93 9.61 -14.05
CA LYS A 2 7.51 9.57 -13.72
C LYS A 2 7.32 9.39 -12.22
N ARG A 3 6.19 9.88 -11.72
CA ARG A 3 5.78 9.67 -10.33
C ARG A 3 4.70 8.58 -10.29
N LEU A 4 4.87 7.60 -9.39
CA LEU A 4 3.91 6.50 -9.23
C LEU A 4 2.92 6.81 -8.12
N VAL A 5 1.65 6.85 -8.46
CA VAL A 5 0.55 7.04 -7.50
C VAL A 5 -0.09 5.70 -7.20
N ILE A 6 -0.24 5.37 -5.92
CA ILE A 6 -0.91 4.14 -5.48
C ILE A 6 -2.12 4.49 -4.64
N ALA A 7 -3.29 4.16 -5.17
CA ALA A 7 -4.57 4.31 -4.49
C ALA A 7 -4.95 3.01 -3.74
N GLU A 8 -5.89 3.10 -2.82
CA GLU A 8 -6.33 1.95 -2.04
C GLU A 8 -7.17 0.97 -2.86
N LYS A 9 -7.94 1.47 -3.84
CA LYS A 9 -8.82 0.67 -4.69
C LYS A 9 -8.94 1.26 -6.10
N PRO A 10 -9.38 0.46 -7.09
CA PRO A 10 -9.44 0.89 -8.49
C PRO A 10 -10.25 2.16 -8.72
N SER A 11 -11.40 2.31 -8.10
CA SER A 11 -12.27 3.47 -8.29
C SER A 11 -11.59 4.79 -7.90
N VAL A 12 -10.82 4.79 -6.82
CA VAL A 12 -10.04 5.95 -6.38
C VAL A 12 -8.90 6.23 -7.35
N GLY A 13 -8.21 5.19 -7.80
CA GLY A 13 -7.16 5.31 -8.81
C GLY A 13 -7.67 5.93 -10.10
N MET A 14 -8.83 5.53 -10.56
CA MET A 14 -9.46 6.10 -11.77
C MET A 14 -9.82 7.56 -11.60
N SER A 15 -10.34 7.96 -10.44
CA SER A 15 -10.65 9.36 -10.14
C SER A 15 -9.40 10.23 -10.15
N ILE A 16 -8.34 9.76 -9.54
CA ILE A 16 -7.04 10.46 -9.52
C ILE A 16 -6.46 10.55 -10.94
N ALA A 17 -6.46 9.46 -11.69
CA ALA A 17 -5.97 9.44 -13.06
C ALA A 17 -6.72 10.45 -13.95
N SER A 18 -8.03 10.55 -13.79
CA SER A 18 -8.86 11.52 -14.51
C SER A 18 -8.42 12.96 -14.22
N VAL A 19 -8.22 13.30 -12.95
CA VAL A 19 -7.78 14.64 -12.55
C VAL A 19 -6.37 14.96 -13.08
N LEU A 20 -5.47 13.99 -13.06
CA LEU A 20 -4.09 14.15 -13.54
C LEU A 20 -3.96 14.08 -15.08
N GLY A 21 -5.04 13.79 -15.79
CA GLY A 21 -5.02 13.63 -17.24
C GLY A 21 -4.27 12.38 -17.72
N VAL A 22 -4.19 11.35 -16.90
CA VAL A 22 -3.55 10.08 -17.21
C VAL A 22 -4.58 9.15 -17.84
N ARG A 23 -4.34 8.65 -19.06
CA ARG A 23 -5.39 8.00 -19.87
C ARG A 23 -5.02 6.66 -20.50
N ASP A 24 -3.74 6.34 -20.64
CA ASP A 24 -3.31 5.11 -21.29
C ASP A 24 -3.49 3.91 -20.35
N ARG A 25 -4.58 3.20 -20.52
CA ARG A 25 -4.95 2.05 -19.67
C ARG A 25 -4.10 0.84 -19.98
N LYS A 26 -3.51 0.29 -18.95
CA LYS A 26 -2.76 -0.96 -18.96
C LYS A 26 -3.43 -1.97 -18.02
N ASP A 27 -2.90 -3.17 -17.97
CA ASP A 27 -3.37 -4.17 -17.01
C ASP A 27 -2.90 -3.83 -15.60
N GLY A 28 -3.84 -3.40 -14.77
CA GLY A 28 -3.60 -3.06 -13.37
C GLY A 28 -3.08 -1.64 -13.10
N TYR A 29 -2.96 -0.79 -14.12
CA TYR A 29 -2.54 0.61 -13.94
C TYR A 29 -2.91 1.48 -15.15
N ILE A 30 -2.73 2.78 -15.01
CA ILE A 30 -2.93 3.78 -16.07
C ILE A 30 -1.65 4.61 -16.19
N GLU A 31 -1.11 4.78 -17.37
CA GLU A 31 0.15 5.47 -17.60
C GLU A 31 -0.02 6.77 -18.37
N GLY A 32 0.76 7.78 -18.01
CA GLY A 32 0.86 9.06 -18.68
C GLY A 32 2.32 9.49 -18.79
N LEU A 33 2.54 10.74 -19.22
CA LEU A 33 3.90 11.29 -19.37
C LEU A 33 4.60 11.48 -18.02
N ASP A 34 3.89 12.05 -17.05
CA ASP A 34 4.46 12.45 -15.76
C ASP A 34 4.03 11.53 -14.62
N TYR A 35 2.93 10.81 -14.77
CA TYR A 35 2.35 9.96 -13.73
C TYR A 35 2.00 8.59 -14.24
N ILE A 36 2.16 7.62 -13.33
CA ILE A 36 1.56 6.29 -13.43
C ILE A 36 0.62 6.18 -12.24
N VAL A 37 -0.61 5.73 -12.46
CA VAL A 37 -1.59 5.52 -11.40
C VAL A 37 -1.94 4.04 -11.31
N SER A 38 -1.75 3.47 -10.15
CA SER A 38 -2.14 2.09 -9.87
C SER A 38 -2.89 2.02 -8.54
N TRP A 39 -3.26 0.83 -8.10
CA TRP A 39 -4.13 0.63 -6.94
C TRP A 39 -3.95 -0.74 -6.32
N GLY A 40 -4.37 -0.85 -5.06
CA GLY A 40 -4.61 -2.11 -4.40
C GLY A 40 -6.08 -2.53 -4.48
N PHE A 41 -6.41 -3.57 -3.75
CA PHE A 41 -7.79 -4.02 -3.49
C PHE A 41 -8.02 -4.06 -1.98
N GLY A 42 -7.83 -2.91 -1.32
CA GLY A 42 -7.66 -2.85 0.12
C GLY A 42 -6.31 -3.45 0.52
N HIS A 43 -6.27 -4.25 1.56
CA HIS A 43 -5.05 -4.97 1.95
C HIS A 43 -4.63 -5.99 0.89
N LEU A 44 -3.46 -5.80 0.28
CA LEU A 44 -2.82 -6.80 -0.58
C LEU A 44 -1.88 -7.70 0.23
N ALA A 45 -1.22 -7.15 1.24
CA ALA A 45 -0.37 -7.89 2.16
C ALA A 45 -1.10 -8.08 3.49
N GLU A 46 -1.03 -9.28 4.03
CA GLU A 46 -1.59 -9.61 5.33
C GLU A 46 -0.60 -10.42 6.16
N LEU A 47 -0.80 -10.44 7.46
CA LEU A 47 0.04 -11.24 8.36
C LEU A 47 -0.12 -12.73 8.04
N ALA A 48 1.00 -13.45 8.07
CA ALA A 48 1.02 -14.88 7.87
C ALA A 48 0.27 -15.60 8.99
N ASN A 49 -0.29 -16.78 8.69
CA ASN A 49 -0.95 -17.61 9.69
C ASN A 49 0.06 -18.20 10.68
N ALA A 50 -0.43 -18.60 11.85
CA ALA A 50 0.41 -19.13 12.91
C ALA A 50 1.21 -20.36 12.49
N ASP A 51 0.65 -21.24 11.68
CA ASP A 51 1.30 -22.45 11.15
C ASP A 51 2.51 -22.15 10.24
N THR A 52 2.61 -20.94 9.71
CA THR A 52 3.80 -20.48 8.96
C THR A 52 5.04 -20.38 9.85
N TYR A 53 4.85 -20.18 11.15
CA TYR A 53 5.94 -20.08 12.12
C TYR A 53 6.34 -21.44 12.68
N ASP A 54 5.36 -22.31 12.90
CA ASP A 54 5.56 -23.69 13.39
C ASP A 54 4.31 -24.51 13.05
N GLU A 55 4.49 -25.68 12.45
CA GLU A 55 3.40 -26.58 12.06
C GLU A 55 2.48 -26.98 13.22
N LYS A 56 3.00 -26.99 14.45
CA LYS A 56 2.18 -27.29 15.64
C LYS A 56 1.00 -26.35 15.81
N TYR A 57 1.12 -25.12 15.30
CA TYR A 57 0.07 -24.10 15.37
C TYR A 57 -1.04 -24.27 14.32
N ALA A 58 -0.94 -25.27 13.44
CA ALA A 58 -2.01 -25.59 12.49
C ALA A 58 -3.31 -26.02 13.20
N LYS A 59 -3.20 -26.54 14.43
CA LYS A 59 -4.34 -26.88 15.27
C LYS A 59 -4.39 -25.93 16.47
N TRP A 60 -5.55 -25.35 16.70
CA TRP A 60 -5.78 -24.49 17.86
C TRP A 60 -5.66 -25.28 19.16
N ARG A 61 -4.73 -24.85 20.03
CA ARG A 61 -4.50 -25.39 21.36
C ARG A 61 -4.32 -24.24 22.33
N TYR A 62 -5.07 -24.27 23.41
CA TYR A 62 -5.01 -23.24 24.44
C TYR A 62 -3.60 -23.07 25.03
N ASP A 63 -2.90 -24.21 25.23
CA ASP A 63 -1.56 -24.22 25.81
C ASP A 63 -0.47 -23.60 24.96
N ASP A 64 -0.75 -23.36 23.65
CA ASP A 64 0.18 -22.72 22.73
C ASP A 64 0.07 -21.19 22.75
N LEU A 65 -0.90 -20.64 23.46
CA LEU A 65 -1.16 -19.19 23.51
C LEU A 65 -0.43 -18.52 24.68
N PRO A 66 0.04 -17.28 24.55
CA PRO A 66 0.05 -16.48 23.31
C PRO A 66 1.16 -16.89 22.36
N ILE A 67 0.87 -16.89 21.05
CA ILE A 67 1.89 -17.09 20.02
C ILE A 67 2.48 -15.72 19.69
N VAL A 68 3.73 -15.50 20.06
CA VAL A 68 4.42 -14.20 19.81
C VAL A 68 5.59 -14.45 18.86
N PRO A 69 5.43 -14.12 17.57
CA PRO A 69 6.53 -14.29 16.61
C PRO A 69 7.73 -13.40 16.93
N ALA A 70 8.93 -13.95 16.83
CA ALA A 70 10.17 -13.16 16.95
C ALA A 70 10.32 -12.21 15.74
N ASN A 71 9.95 -12.70 14.57
CA ASN A 71 9.94 -11.92 13.32
C ASN A 71 8.59 -12.09 12.64
N TRP A 72 7.88 -10.99 12.47
CA TRP A 72 6.58 -10.99 11.82
C TRP A 72 6.71 -11.23 10.31
N LYS A 73 5.92 -12.17 9.79
CA LYS A 73 5.88 -12.54 8.38
C LYS A 73 4.58 -12.08 7.74
N TYR A 74 4.69 -11.60 6.51
CA TYR A 74 3.56 -11.20 5.69
C TYR A 74 3.41 -12.12 4.49
N LYS A 75 2.21 -12.23 3.98
CA LYS A 75 1.90 -12.99 2.77
C LYS A 75 0.99 -12.18 1.85
N ILE A 76 1.00 -12.52 0.58
CA ILE A 76 0.06 -11.97 -0.40
C ILE A 76 -0.97 -13.07 -0.69
N PRO A 77 -2.29 -12.83 -0.47
CA PRO A 77 -3.32 -13.78 -0.87
C PRO A 77 -3.25 -14.10 -2.36
N ARG A 78 -3.55 -15.34 -2.72
CA ARG A 78 -3.39 -15.85 -4.08
C ARG A 78 -4.18 -15.04 -5.11
N ASP A 79 -5.39 -14.63 -4.78
CA ASP A 79 -6.27 -13.82 -5.63
C ASP A 79 -5.78 -12.39 -5.85
N LYS A 80 -4.85 -11.90 -5.01
CA LYS A 80 -4.27 -10.55 -5.06
C LYS A 80 -2.83 -10.52 -5.59
N TYR A 81 -2.26 -11.70 -5.83
CA TYR A 81 -0.85 -11.81 -6.21
C TYR A 81 -0.55 -11.10 -7.54
N SER A 82 -1.41 -11.21 -8.54
CA SER A 82 -1.25 -10.56 -9.84
C SER A 82 -1.12 -9.03 -9.71
N GLN A 83 -1.99 -8.40 -8.93
CA GLN A 83 -1.94 -6.95 -8.70
C GLN A 83 -0.72 -6.56 -7.88
N PHE A 84 -0.34 -7.35 -6.90
CA PHE A 84 0.89 -7.11 -6.14
C PHE A 84 2.12 -7.14 -7.04
N GLU A 85 2.24 -8.11 -7.95
CA GLU A 85 3.34 -8.20 -8.91
C GLU A 85 3.39 -6.98 -9.82
N THR A 86 2.23 -6.49 -10.27
CA THR A 86 2.14 -5.25 -11.05
C THR A 86 2.70 -4.07 -10.26
N LEU A 87 2.27 -3.88 -9.02
CA LEU A 87 2.75 -2.80 -8.15
C LEU A 87 4.25 -2.91 -7.89
N LYS A 88 4.74 -4.11 -7.63
CA LYS A 88 6.16 -4.37 -7.40
C LYS A 88 7.01 -3.97 -8.61
N LYS A 89 6.58 -4.34 -9.80
CA LYS A 89 7.26 -3.94 -11.05
C LYS A 89 7.27 -2.44 -11.24
N LEU A 90 6.13 -1.78 -11.03
CA LEU A 90 6.01 -0.32 -11.17
C LEU A 90 6.88 0.42 -10.16
N MET A 91 6.89 -0.03 -8.89
CA MET A 91 7.70 0.57 -7.83
C MET A 91 9.20 0.47 -8.10
N ASN A 92 9.64 -0.54 -8.82
CA ASN A 92 11.05 -0.79 -9.10
C ASN A 92 11.48 -0.37 -10.51
N ARG A 93 10.61 0.30 -11.28
CA ARG A 93 10.96 0.84 -12.60
C ARG A 93 12.01 1.95 -12.47
N GLU A 94 13.00 1.92 -13.36
CA GLU A 94 14.07 2.92 -13.38
C GLU A 94 13.59 4.34 -13.72
N ASP A 95 12.52 4.45 -14.50
CA ASP A 95 11.92 5.74 -14.90
C ASP A 95 10.93 6.32 -13.87
N VAL A 96 10.74 5.64 -12.75
CA VAL A 96 9.92 6.12 -11.62
C VAL A 96 10.82 6.76 -10.57
N SER A 97 10.58 8.04 -10.28
CA SER A 97 11.41 8.83 -9.35
C SER A 97 11.01 8.64 -7.89
N ASP A 98 9.72 8.59 -7.62
CA ASP A 98 9.16 8.50 -6.28
C ASP A 98 7.78 7.84 -6.30
N VAL A 99 7.29 7.48 -5.14
CA VAL A 99 5.98 6.84 -4.96
C VAL A 99 5.08 7.73 -4.13
N ILE A 100 3.88 8.00 -4.63
CA ILE A 100 2.88 8.79 -3.93
C ILE A 100 1.87 7.86 -3.29
N ASN A 101 1.79 7.87 -1.97
CA ASN A 101 0.79 7.16 -1.21
C ASN A 101 -0.55 7.92 -1.29
N ALA A 102 -1.48 7.41 -2.06
CA ALA A 102 -2.82 7.95 -2.22
C ALA A 102 -3.90 7.03 -1.62
N CYS A 103 -3.51 6.17 -0.70
CA CYS A 103 -4.45 5.40 0.12
C CYS A 103 -5.19 6.33 1.08
N ASP A 104 -6.30 5.87 1.63
CA ASP A 104 -7.16 6.68 2.48
C ASP A 104 -6.38 7.37 3.61
N ALA A 105 -6.77 8.60 3.93
CA ALA A 105 -6.16 9.39 4.99
C ALA A 105 -6.50 8.78 6.36
N GLY A 106 -5.53 8.12 6.98
CA GLY A 106 -5.69 7.46 8.26
C GLY A 106 -4.69 6.33 8.48
N ARG A 107 -4.77 5.70 9.64
CA ARG A 107 -3.87 4.60 10.04
C ARG A 107 -3.96 3.41 9.08
N GLU A 108 -5.17 3.05 8.68
CA GLU A 108 -5.41 1.89 7.81
C GLU A 108 -4.79 2.12 6.44
N GLY A 109 -4.98 3.29 5.84
CA GLY A 109 -4.39 3.63 4.55
C GLY A 109 -2.86 3.63 4.58
N GLU A 110 -2.26 4.15 5.66
CA GLU A 110 -0.80 4.06 5.85
C GLU A 110 -0.33 2.61 5.95
N LEU A 111 -1.03 1.78 6.71
CA LEU A 111 -0.68 0.37 6.88
C LEU A 111 -0.73 -0.38 5.54
N ILE A 112 -1.82 -0.22 4.79
CA ILE A 112 -2.00 -0.85 3.48
C ILE A 112 -0.85 -0.50 2.54
N PHE A 113 -0.56 0.79 2.39
CA PHE A 113 0.52 1.25 1.51
C PHE A 113 1.89 0.76 1.95
N ARG A 114 2.24 0.94 3.23
CA ARG A 114 3.57 0.63 3.75
C ARG A 114 3.87 -0.87 3.70
N ASN A 115 2.88 -1.72 3.92
CA ASN A 115 3.04 -3.16 3.78
C ASN A 115 3.37 -3.56 2.34
N ILE A 116 2.68 -2.98 1.36
CA ILE A 116 2.97 -3.19 -0.06
C ILE A 116 4.38 -2.70 -0.40
N TYR A 117 4.71 -1.50 0.02
CA TYR A 117 5.99 -0.86 -0.23
C TYR A 117 7.16 -1.69 0.30
N GLN A 118 7.06 -2.18 1.52
CA GLN A 118 8.07 -3.02 2.13
C GLN A 118 8.20 -4.38 1.45
N MET A 119 7.08 -5.04 1.14
CA MET A 119 7.11 -6.34 0.46
C MET A 119 7.61 -6.24 -0.97
N ALA A 120 7.38 -5.14 -1.63
CA ALA A 120 7.93 -4.88 -2.98
C ALA A 120 9.44 -4.61 -2.98
N GLY A 121 10.04 -4.39 -1.81
CA GLY A 121 11.45 -4.04 -1.69
C GLY A 121 11.78 -2.67 -2.27
N CYS A 122 10.81 -1.77 -2.33
CA CYS A 122 11.00 -0.43 -2.87
C CYS A 122 11.86 0.43 -1.94
N LYS A 123 12.78 1.19 -2.52
CA LYS A 123 13.69 2.10 -1.80
C LYS A 123 13.49 3.56 -2.19
N LYS A 124 12.52 3.85 -3.05
CA LYS A 124 12.29 5.19 -3.57
C LYS A 124 11.63 6.08 -2.51
N PRO A 125 11.82 7.41 -2.61
CA PRO A 125 11.16 8.35 -1.72
C PRO A 125 9.63 8.22 -1.76
N ILE A 126 8.98 8.42 -0.64
CA ILE A 126 7.52 8.41 -0.49
C ILE A 126 7.02 9.83 -0.30
N CYS A 127 6.01 10.22 -1.07
CA CYS A 127 5.19 11.40 -0.80
C CYS A 127 3.80 10.96 -0.37
N ARG A 128 3.12 11.75 0.44
CA ARG A 128 1.78 11.47 0.94
C ARG A 128 0.76 12.44 0.39
N LEU A 129 -0.25 11.90 -0.30
CA LEU A 129 -1.48 12.61 -0.63
C LEU A 129 -2.44 12.44 0.55
N TRP A 130 -2.72 13.52 1.27
CA TRP A 130 -3.60 13.48 2.43
C TRP A 130 -4.83 14.33 2.17
N ILE A 131 -5.92 13.68 1.78
CA ILE A 131 -7.19 14.32 1.46
C ILE A 131 -8.35 13.55 2.08
N SER A 132 -9.42 14.26 2.42
CA SER A 132 -10.64 13.69 3.00
C SER A 132 -11.81 13.63 2.02
N SER A 133 -11.62 14.10 0.78
CA SER A 133 -12.64 14.12 -0.27
C SER A 133 -12.03 13.66 -1.60
N MET A 134 -12.81 12.98 -2.42
CA MET A 134 -12.45 12.54 -3.78
C MET A 134 -13.01 13.47 -4.87
N GLU A 135 -13.50 14.64 -4.51
CA GLU A 135 -13.85 15.67 -5.49
C GLU A 135 -12.61 16.15 -6.25
N ASP A 136 -12.79 16.48 -7.52
CA ASP A 136 -11.69 16.89 -8.39
C ASP A 136 -10.86 18.02 -7.80
N SER A 137 -11.50 19.05 -7.23
CA SER A 137 -10.83 20.18 -6.59
C SER A 137 -9.98 19.75 -5.38
N ALA A 138 -10.47 18.80 -4.59
CA ALA A 138 -9.73 18.28 -3.42
C ALA A 138 -8.51 17.47 -3.86
N ILE A 139 -8.65 16.67 -4.90
CA ILE A 139 -7.53 15.91 -5.48
C ILE A 139 -6.47 16.86 -6.04
N GLU A 140 -6.87 17.86 -6.84
CA GLU A 140 -5.96 18.88 -7.38
C GLU A 140 -5.19 19.60 -6.28
N GLN A 141 -5.89 20.05 -5.25
CA GLN A 141 -5.29 20.74 -4.11
C GLN A 141 -4.32 19.84 -3.35
N GLY A 142 -4.71 18.59 -3.14
CA GLY A 142 -3.86 17.60 -2.47
C GLY A 142 -2.54 17.35 -3.21
N PHE A 143 -2.57 17.30 -4.54
CA PHE A 143 -1.36 17.17 -5.35
C PHE A 143 -0.46 18.39 -5.33
N ARG A 144 -1.01 19.58 -5.08
CA ARG A 144 -0.21 20.80 -4.84
C ARG A 144 0.44 20.80 -3.45
N GLU A 145 -0.13 20.08 -2.51
CA GLU A 145 0.26 20.07 -1.09
C GLU A 145 0.79 18.70 -0.64
N LEU A 146 1.42 17.96 -1.54
CA LEU A 146 2.02 16.67 -1.18
C LEU A 146 3.02 16.84 -0.04
N ARG A 147 2.96 15.91 0.92
CA ARG A 147 3.83 15.89 2.10
C ARG A 147 4.90 14.82 1.99
N ASP A 148 5.99 15.00 2.71
CA ASP A 148 7.01 13.96 2.85
C ASP A 148 6.42 12.76 3.58
N GLY A 149 6.61 11.56 3.03
CA GLY A 149 6.13 10.32 3.64
C GLY A 149 6.67 10.07 5.04
N LYS A 150 7.82 10.62 5.38
CA LYS A 150 8.44 10.49 6.71
C LYS A 150 7.60 11.14 7.82
N GLU A 151 6.79 12.14 7.50
CA GLU A 151 5.88 12.75 8.47
C GLU A 151 4.83 11.77 9.01
N TYR A 152 4.64 10.63 8.32
CA TYR A 152 3.65 9.60 8.65
C TYR A 152 4.27 8.32 9.22
N ASP A 153 5.56 8.32 9.53
CA ASP A 153 6.25 7.15 10.08
C ASP A 153 5.68 6.71 11.43
N ASN A 154 5.34 7.66 12.30
CA ASN A 154 4.72 7.36 13.59
C ASN A 154 3.30 6.81 13.44
N LEU A 155 2.54 7.32 12.47
CA LEU A 155 1.21 6.81 12.15
C LEU A 155 1.28 5.35 11.67
N PHE A 156 2.24 5.04 10.82
CA PHE A 156 2.50 3.67 10.36
C PHE A 156 2.90 2.77 11.52
N ALA A 157 3.82 3.22 12.38
CA ALA A 157 4.25 2.45 13.56
C ALA A 157 3.07 2.10 14.47
N ALA A 158 2.18 3.06 14.72
CA ALA A 158 0.97 2.85 15.52
C ALA A 158 0.02 1.84 14.87
N ALA A 159 -0.19 1.96 13.55
CA ALA A 159 -1.05 1.05 12.79
C ALA A 159 -0.50 -0.39 12.80
N ARG A 160 0.80 -0.53 12.63
CA ARG A 160 1.48 -1.84 12.65
C ARG A 160 1.41 -2.49 14.05
N CYS A 161 1.62 -1.74 15.10
CA CYS A 161 1.48 -2.27 16.47
C CYS A 161 0.06 -2.77 16.72
N ARG A 162 -0.95 -2.06 16.23
CA ARG A 162 -2.35 -2.51 16.34
C ARG A 162 -2.60 -3.78 15.52
N GLU A 163 -2.09 -3.85 14.30
CA GLU A 163 -2.21 -5.04 13.45
C GLU A 163 -1.63 -6.28 14.15
N TRP A 164 -0.45 -6.12 14.75
CA TRP A 164 0.20 -7.22 15.48
C TRP A 164 -0.55 -7.60 16.75
N ALA A 165 -1.06 -6.61 17.49
CA ALA A 165 -1.85 -6.88 18.68
C ALA A 165 -3.17 -7.60 18.36
N ASP A 166 -3.83 -7.22 17.29
CA ASP A 166 -5.08 -7.85 16.84
C ASP A 166 -4.86 -9.30 16.36
N TRP A 167 -3.66 -9.61 15.86
CA TRP A 167 -3.28 -10.97 15.44
C TRP A 167 -3.04 -11.91 16.62
N LEU A 168 -2.47 -11.39 17.73
CA LEU A 168 -2.22 -12.16 18.96
C LEU A 168 -3.55 -12.59 19.61
#